data_517167af356b3924b1264eb5f0d6002f
#
_entry.id   517167af356b3924b1264eb5f0d6002f
#
_cell.length_a   1.000
_cell.length_b   1.000
_cell.length_c   1.000
_cell.angle_alpha   90.00
_cell.angle_beta   90.00
_cell.angle_gamma   90.00
#
_symmetry.space_group_name_H-M   'P 1'
#
loop_
_entity.id
_entity.type
_entity.pdbx_description
1 polymer ?
#
loop_
_entity_poly.entity_id
_entity_poly.type
_entity_poly.pdbx_seq_one_letter_code
_entity_poly.pdbx_strand_id
1 'polypeptide(L)'
;MALHFSRAEFARRQAAARKEIARRGLDGLLCFRQETMYYLTGYDTNGFALFQGMWLGVDGSLALVTRGADKLQSKYTSVIKDVRIWIDREGATPALDLRDMLESYKVRGKRIGVEYGAYGLTGQRARMVDAALEGFCRTEDATDLVSALRMIKSPAELAYVRRAGELADAARDIAVRDCVPGASIAKIYADMLQVMVARSEEHT
;
A
#
# COMPACT_ATOMS: atom_id res chain seq x y z
N MET A 1 -11.66 -5.38 13.40
CA MET A 1 -11.44 -6.04 12.09
C MET A 1 -10.27 -7.00 12.21
N ALA A 2 -10.39 -8.18 11.61
CA ALA A 2 -9.29 -9.13 11.53
C ALA A 2 -8.38 -8.74 10.36
N LEU A 3 -7.09 -9.05 10.45
CA LEU A 3 -6.17 -8.92 9.33
C LEU A 3 -6.55 -9.94 8.24
N HIS A 4 -6.53 -9.54 6.97
CA HIS A 4 -6.83 -10.44 5.85
C HIS A 4 -5.82 -11.60 5.72
N PHE A 5 -4.59 -11.39 6.17
CA PHE A 5 -3.55 -12.40 6.22
C PHE A 5 -3.00 -12.57 7.65
N SER A 6 -2.44 -13.72 7.94
CA SER A 6 -1.81 -13.97 9.22
C SER A 6 -0.58 -13.08 9.43
N ARG A 7 -0.23 -12.81 10.70
CA ARG A 7 1.01 -12.09 11.03
C ARG A 7 2.26 -12.82 10.52
N ALA A 8 2.22 -14.15 10.46
CA ALA A 8 3.31 -14.95 9.91
C ALA A 8 3.48 -14.71 8.40
N GLU A 9 2.35 -14.57 7.66
CA GLU A 9 2.41 -14.26 6.23
C GLU A 9 3.00 -12.85 5.98
N PHE A 10 2.62 -11.84 6.75
CA PHE A 10 3.23 -10.52 6.65
C PHE A 10 4.73 -10.54 7.01
N ALA A 11 5.11 -11.27 8.05
CA ALA A 11 6.52 -11.43 8.42
C ALA A 11 7.35 -12.08 7.30
N ARG A 12 6.81 -13.10 6.63
CA ARG A 12 7.43 -13.76 5.47
C ARG A 12 7.62 -12.77 4.31
N ARG A 13 6.60 -11.96 3.99
CA ARG A 13 6.65 -10.96 2.91
C ARG A 13 7.67 -9.86 3.22
N GLN A 14 7.69 -9.36 4.45
CA GLN A 14 8.69 -8.40 4.90
C GLN A 14 10.10 -8.97 4.84
N ALA A 15 10.31 -10.21 5.25
CA ALA A 15 11.61 -10.87 5.16
C ALA A 15 12.08 -11.00 3.70
N ALA A 16 11.20 -11.35 2.77
CA ALA A 16 11.51 -11.41 1.35
C ALA A 16 11.88 -10.01 0.78
N ALA A 17 11.14 -8.98 1.15
CA ALA A 17 11.43 -7.60 0.74
C ALA A 17 12.78 -7.13 1.31
N ARG A 18 13.06 -7.39 2.58
CA ARG A 18 14.36 -7.06 3.21
C ARG A 18 15.53 -7.77 2.56
N LYS A 19 15.36 -9.03 2.17
CA LYS A 19 16.39 -9.78 1.42
C LYS A 19 16.68 -9.12 0.06
N GLU A 20 15.64 -8.65 -0.62
CA GLU A 20 15.81 -7.97 -1.91
C GLU A 20 16.41 -6.57 -1.74
N ILE A 21 16.02 -5.81 -0.71
CA ILE A 21 16.63 -4.54 -0.31
C ILE A 21 18.14 -4.74 -0.09
N ALA A 22 18.52 -5.72 0.72
CA ALA A 22 19.93 -6.03 0.98
C ALA A 22 20.69 -6.45 -0.28
N ARG A 23 20.06 -7.27 -1.16
CA ARG A 23 20.67 -7.70 -2.43
C ARG A 23 20.99 -6.53 -3.35
N ARG A 24 20.17 -5.46 -3.34
CA ARG A 24 20.41 -4.22 -4.08
C ARG A 24 21.40 -3.27 -3.40
N GLY A 25 21.91 -3.62 -2.22
CA GLY A 25 22.81 -2.78 -1.45
C GLY A 25 22.12 -1.54 -0.87
N LEU A 26 20.81 -1.65 -0.59
CA LEU A 26 20.02 -0.59 0.02
C LEU A 26 19.90 -0.81 1.52
N ASP A 27 19.79 0.28 2.27
CA ASP A 27 19.55 0.27 3.72
C ASP A 27 18.06 0.18 4.06
N GLY A 28 17.18 0.44 3.09
CA GLY A 28 15.73 0.33 3.25
C GLY A 28 14.97 0.80 2.01
N LEU A 29 13.65 0.71 2.10
CA LEU A 29 12.71 1.09 1.05
C LEU A 29 11.68 2.08 1.59
N LEU A 30 11.49 3.16 0.88
CA LEU A 30 10.43 4.13 1.09
C LEU A 30 9.28 3.82 0.12
N CYS A 31 8.18 3.31 0.67
CA CYS A 31 7.02 2.86 -0.09
C CYS A 31 5.98 3.96 -0.17
N PHE A 32 5.47 4.21 -1.38
CA PHE A 32 4.37 5.14 -1.64
C PHE A 32 3.18 4.47 -2.32
N ARG A 33 3.35 3.25 -2.81
CA ARG A 33 2.30 2.50 -3.47
C ARG A 33 1.41 1.81 -2.44
N GLN A 34 0.10 2.01 -2.57
CA GLN A 34 -0.88 1.44 -1.66
C GLN A 34 -0.80 -0.09 -1.60
N GLU A 35 -0.67 -0.73 -2.75
CA GLU A 35 -0.58 -2.19 -2.85
C GLU A 35 0.69 -2.74 -2.20
N THR A 36 1.79 -1.98 -2.20
CA THR A 36 3.01 -2.34 -1.48
C THR A 36 2.80 -2.29 0.03
N MET A 37 2.19 -1.20 0.52
CA MET A 37 1.86 -1.04 1.94
C MET A 37 0.92 -2.16 2.42
N TYR A 38 -0.14 -2.43 1.65
CA TYR A 38 -1.07 -3.53 1.95
C TYR A 38 -0.36 -4.89 1.93
N TYR A 39 0.41 -5.19 0.89
CA TYR A 39 1.12 -6.47 0.76
C TYR A 39 2.05 -6.74 1.93
N LEU A 40 2.80 -5.74 2.37
CA LEU A 40 3.79 -5.87 3.42
C LEU A 40 3.20 -5.84 4.84
N THR A 41 2.03 -5.20 5.03
CA THR A 41 1.56 -4.87 6.38
C THR A 41 0.08 -5.08 6.63
N GLY A 42 -0.73 -5.21 5.58
CA GLY A 42 -2.19 -5.22 5.66
C GLY A 42 -2.80 -3.82 5.71
N TYR A 43 -1.99 -2.74 5.67
CA TYR A 43 -2.50 -1.37 5.71
C TYR A 43 -3.38 -1.09 4.50
N ASP A 44 -4.68 -1.14 4.74
CA ASP A 44 -5.74 -0.92 3.76
C ASP A 44 -6.35 0.46 3.98
N THR A 45 -6.21 1.34 3.00
CA THR A 45 -6.66 2.72 3.08
C THR A 45 -6.92 3.31 1.70
N ASN A 46 -7.86 4.26 1.63
CA ASN A 46 -8.03 5.15 0.48
C ASN A 46 -7.17 6.42 0.59
N GLY A 47 -6.32 6.52 1.61
CA GLY A 47 -5.48 7.68 1.90
C GLY A 47 -4.39 7.99 0.86
N PHE A 48 -4.18 7.11 -0.12
CA PHE A 48 -3.22 7.33 -1.22
C PHE A 48 -3.51 8.59 -2.06
N ALA A 49 -4.74 9.08 -2.05
CA ALA A 49 -5.11 10.36 -2.68
C ALA A 49 -4.36 11.55 -2.04
N LEU A 50 -3.84 11.37 -0.83
CA LEU A 50 -3.10 12.36 -0.06
C LEU A 50 -1.68 11.87 0.21
N PHE A 51 -0.86 12.70 0.87
CA PHE A 51 0.51 12.30 1.17
C PHE A 51 0.54 11.22 2.25
N GLN A 52 1.16 10.10 1.95
CA GLN A 52 1.54 9.08 2.92
C GLN A 52 2.79 8.35 2.43
N GLY A 53 3.62 7.89 3.35
CA GLY A 53 4.84 7.16 3.03
C GLY A 53 5.17 6.15 4.13
N MET A 54 5.57 4.95 3.73
CA MET A 54 5.92 3.88 4.65
C MET A 54 7.41 3.52 4.49
N TRP A 55 8.11 3.43 5.61
CA TRP A 55 9.49 2.97 5.68
C TRP A 55 9.55 1.48 6.01
N LEU A 56 10.38 0.74 5.28
CA LEU A 56 10.83 -0.60 5.63
C LEU A 56 12.36 -0.65 5.58
N GLY A 57 13.00 -0.66 6.75
CA GLY A 57 14.46 -0.80 6.87
C GLY A 57 14.94 -2.23 6.63
N VAL A 58 16.14 -2.39 6.15
CA VAL A 58 16.80 -3.70 6.01
C VAL A 58 16.93 -4.42 7.36
N ASP A 59 17.01 -3.68 8.45
CA ASP A 59 17.04 -4.15 9.85
C ASP A 59 15.65 -4.62 10.35
N GLY A 60 14.58 -4.36 9.59
CA GLY A 60 13.20 -4.68 9.94
C GLY A 60 12.46 -3.54 10.63
N SER A 61 13.07 -2.36 10.75
CA SER A 61 12.34 -1.16 11.17
C SER A 61 11.19 -0.87 10.19
N LEU A 62 10.02 -0.53 10.75
CA LEU A 62 8.78 -0.32 9.99
C LEU A 62 8.01 0.84 10.58
N ALA A 63 7.73 1.86 9.78
CA ALA A 63 6.99 3.03 10.19
C ALA A 63 6.15 3.63 9.05
N LEU A 64 5.10 4.35 9.39
CA LEU A 64 4.19 5.00 8.47
C LEU A 64 4.04 6.47 8.84
N VAL A 65 4.16 7.35 7.85
CA VAL A 65 3.71 8.74 7.94
C VAL A 65 2.42 8.89 7.15
N THR A 66 1.35 9.34 7.80
CA THR A 66 0.03 9.51 7.18
C THR A 66 -0.75 10.64 7.85
N ARG A 67 -2.00 10.88 7.43
CA ARG A 67 -2.88 11.88 8.06
C ARG A 67 -3.61 11.33 9.26
N GLY A 68 -4.16 12.25 10.07
CA GLY A 68 -4.96 11.91 11.25
C GLY A 68 -6.16 11.01 10.95
N ALA A 69 -6.82 11.22 9.81
CA ALA A 69 -7.97 10.41 9.37
C ALA A 69 -7.62 8.92 9.18
N ASP A 70 -6.40 8.62 8.73
CA ASP A 70 -5.94 7.26 8.43
C ASP A 70 -5.34 6.52 9.65
N LYS A 71 -5.21 7.21 10.79
CA LYS A 71 -4.62 6.64 12.02
C LYS A 71 -5.38 5.42 12.54
N LEU A 72 -6.69 5.49 12.58
CA LEU A 72 -7.52 4.36 13.04
C LEU A 72 -7.48 3.22 12.04
N GLN A 73 -7.51 3.53 10.75
CA GLN A 73 -7.39 2.55 9.68
C GLN A 73 -6.10 1.74 9.85
N SER A 74 -4.94 2.41 9.98
CA SER A 74 -3.66 1.74 10.17
C SER A 74 -3.63 0.85 11.41
N LYS A 75 -4.25 1.27 12.51
CA LYS A 75 -4.34 0.51 13.76
C LYS A 75 -5.13 -0.79 13.61
N TYR A 76 -6.21 -0.78 12.85
CA TYR A 76 -7.14 -1.91 12.76
C TYR A 76 -6.85 -2.85 11.59
N THR A 77 -6.24 -2.36 10.52
CA THR A 77 -6.01 -3.16 9.30
C THR A 77 -4.55 -3.62 9.14
N SER A 78 -3.59 -3.10 9.95
CA SER A 78 -2.19 -3.36 9.72
C SER A 78 -1.41 -3.91 10.91
N VAL A 79 -0.20 -4.39 10.63
CA VAL A 79 0.79 -4.80 11.63
C VAL A 79 1.76 -3.67 12.02
N ILE A 80 1.59 -2.47 11.47
CA ILE A 80 2.45 -1.30 11.73
C ILE A 80 2.23 -0.81 13.16
N LYS A 81 3.30 -0.57 13.89
CA LYS A 81 3.24 -0.04 15.26
C LYS A 81 3.63 1.44 15.35
N ASP A 82 4.63 1.89 14.59
CA ASP A 82 5.01 3.30 14.53
C ASP A 82 4.25 4.00 13.42
N VAL A 83 3.23 4.77 13.82
CA VAL A 83 2.38 5.56 12.92
C VAL A 83 2.47 7.02 13.33
N ARG A 84 3.04 7.84 12.47
CA ARG A 84 3.25 9.27 12.67
C ARG A 84 2.27 10.07 11.82
N ILE A 85 1.72 11.11 12.43
CA ILE A 85 0.66 11.91 11.84
C ILE A 85 1.20 13.28 11.46
N TRP A 86 1.15 13.60 10.19
CA TRP A 86 1.31 14.97 9.75
C TRP A 86 -0.05 15.71 9.78
N ILE A 87 0.00 17.00 10.05
CA ILE A 87 -1.21 17.81 10.20
C ILE A 87 -1.45 18.57 8.89
N ASP A 88 -2.64 18.36 8.32
CA ASP A 88 -3.09 19.05 7.12
C ASP A 88 -3.49 20.49 7.49
N ARG A 89 -2.61 21.43 7.20
CA ARG A 89 -2.77 22.87 7.46
C ARG A 89 -2.02 23.69 6.42
N GLU A 90 -2.32 24.95 6.32
CA GLU A 90 -1.54 25.88 5.48
C GLU A 90 -0.06 25.81 5.84
N GLY A 91 0.81 25.69 4.84
CA GLY A 91 2.26 25.53 5.01
C GLY A 91 2.69 24.14 5.48
N ALA A 92 1.81 23.13 5.51
CA ALA A 92 2.19 21.77 5.86
C ALA A 92 3.26 21.21 4.90
N THR A 93 4.29 20.59 5.47
CA THR A 93 5.41 19.99 4.73
C THR A 93 5.57 18.52 5.09
N PRO A 94 4.64 17.64 4.69
CA PRO A 94 4.63 16.24 5.11
C PRO A 94 5.88 15.47 4.69
N ALA A 95 6.61 15.94 3.69
CA ALA A 95 7.91 15.37 3.33
C ALA A 95 9.01 15.64 4.38
N LEU A 96 8.91 16.73 5.14
CA LEU A 96 9.79 16.98 6.29
C LEU A 96 9.43 16.07 7.47
N ASP A 97 8.14 15.85 7.75
CA ASP A 97 7.69 14.87 8.75
C ASP A 97 8.22 13.47 8.41
N LEU A 98 8.21 13.12 7.10
CA LEU A 98 8.79 11.87 6.60
C LEU A 98 10.30 11.80 6.84
N ARG A 99 11.04 12.87 6.54
CA ARG A 99 12.49 12.94 6.80
C ARG A 99 12.78 12.81 8.30
N ASP A 100 12.02 13.47 9.15
CA ASP A 100 12.20 13.42 10.61
C ASP A 100 11.92 12.00 11.15
N MET A 101 10.96 11.28 10.55
CA MET A 101 10.79 9.85 10.81
C MET A 101 12.06 9.08 10.42
N LEU A 102 12.57 9.27 9.21
CA LEU A 102 13.78 8.59 8.73
C LEU A 102 15.02 8.92 9.60
N GLU A 103 15.14 10.17 10.09
CA GLU A 103 16.20 10.57 11.01
C GLU A 103 16.17 9.74 12.31
N SER A 104 14.98 9.50 12.87
CA SER A 104 14.82 8.69 14.07
C SER A 104 15.23 7.23 13.87
N TYR A 105 15.23 6.75 12.62
CA TYR A 105 15.74 5.43 12.22
C TYR A 105 17.20 5.47 11.73
N LYS A 106 17.89 6.59 11.93
CA LYS A 106 19.32 6.77 11.59
C LYS A 106 19.61 6.53 10.10
N VAL A 107 18.73 7.02 9.25
CA VAL A 107 18.83 6.86 7.78
C VAL A 107 19.77 7.91 7.16
N ARG A 108 20.21 8.90 7.92
CA ARG A 108 21.15 9.93 7.42
C ARG A 108 22.41 9.31 6.80
N GLY A 109 22.75 9.75 5.59
CA GLY A 109 23.91 9.28 4.84
C GLY A 109 23.74 7.91 4.17
N LYS A 110 22.63 7.23 4.42
CA LYS A 110 22.35 5.89 3.89
C LYS A 110 21.83 5.94 2.45
N ARG A 111 21.79 4.77 1.80
CA ARG A 111 21.26 4.57 0.45
C ARG A 111 19.90 3.86 0.54
N ILE A 112 18.86 4.50 0.07
CA ILE A 112 17.49 4.00 0.16
C ILE A 112 16.83 3.89 -1.20
N GLY A 113 15.99 2.88 -1.36
CA GLY A 113 15.07 2.78 -2.48
C GLY A 113 13.83 3.64 -2.27
N VAL A 114 13.29 4.18 -3.34
CA VAL A 114 12.03 4.94 -3.33
C VAL A 114 11.11 4.41 -4.43
N GLU A 115 9.83 4.21 -4.13
CA GLU A 115 8.81 3.83 -5.11
C GLU A 115 8.31 5.05 -5.89
N TYR A 116 9.15 5.60 -6.79
CA TYR A 116 8.79 6.78 -7.59
C TYR A 116 7.62 6.55 -8.56
N GLY A 117 7.43 5.34 -9.07
CA GLY A 117 6.33 4.99 -9.96
C GLY A 117 4.98 4.76 -9.25
N ALA A 118 4.83 5.22 -8.00
CA ALA A 118 3.57 5.12 -7.27
C ALA A 118 2.59 6.23 -7.70
N TYR A 119 1.34 5.89 -8.01
CA TYR A 119 0.32 6.87 -8.37
C TYR A 119 -0.04 7.83 -7.23
N GLY A 120 0.17 7.45 -5.97
CA GLY A 120 0.06 8.33 -4.80
C GLY A 120 1.20 9.33 -4.66
N LEU A 121 2.34 9.10 -5.32
CA LEU A 121 3.50 10.00 -5.37
C LEU A 121 3.46 10.83 -6.65
N THR A 122 2.59 11.82 -6.70
CA THR A 122 2.52 12.72 -7.86
C THR A 122 3.85 13.43 -8.11
N GLY A 123 4.08 13.95 -9.31
CA GLY A 123 5.32 14.69 -9.61
C GLY A 123 5.60 15.85 -8.65
N GLN A 124 4.57 16.53 -8.14
CA GLN A 124 4.73 17.54 -7.09
C GLN A 124 5.24 16.94 -5.78
N ARG A 125 4.62 15.83 -5.34
CA ARG A 125 5.01 15.14 -4.10
C ARG A 125 6.40 14.54 -4.19
N ALA A 126 6.77 13.97 -5.33
CA ALA A 126 8.10 13.45 -5.58
C ALA A 126 9.17 14.55 -5.40
N ARG A 127 8.95 15.72 -6.00
CA ARG A 127 9.86 16.86 -5.82
C ARG A 127 9.95 17.33 -4.37
N MET A 128 8.85 17.31 -3.62
CA MET A 128 8.86 17.65 -2.18
C MET A 128 9.68 16.62 -1.37
N VAL A 129 9.55 15.33 -1.70
CA VAL A 129 10.34 14.26 -1.06
C VAL A 129 11.80 14.41 -1.41
N ASP A 130 12.15 14.59 -2.69
CA ASP A 130 13.53 14.76 -3.12
C ASP A 130 14.19 15.98 -2.46
N ALA A 131 13.49 17.12 -2.42
CA ALA A 131 13.98 18.33 -1.73
C ALA A 131 14.17 18.10 -0.21
N ALA A 132 13.26 17.37 0.44
CA ALA A 132 13.40 17.05 1.86
C ALA A 132 14.57 16.09 2.16
N LEU A 133 14.91 15.22 1.20
CA LEU A 133 15.97 14.22 1.34
C LEU A 133 17.31 14.66 0.75
N GLU A 134 17.37 15.79 0.07
CA GLU A 134 18.62 16.36 -0.48
C GLU A 134 19.64 16.59 0.65
N GLY A 135 20.85 16.07 0.48
CA GLY A 135 21.91 16.12 1.51
C GLY A 135 21.64 15.29 2.78
N PHE A 136 20.46 14.66 2.88
CA PHE A 136 20.10 13.80 4.00
C PHE A 136 20.48 12.34 3.75
N CYS A 137 20.09 11.77 2.63
CA CYS A 137 20.41 10.40 2.22
C CYS A 137 20.54 10.30 0.69
N ARG A 138 20.94 9.14 0.18
CA ARG A 138 20.99 8.86 -1.26
C ARG A 138 19.75 8.06 -1.65
N THR A 139 18.99 8.58 -2.59
CA THR A 139 17.78 7.92 -3.12
C THR A 139 18.05 7.27 -4.46
N GLU A 140 17.39 6.15 -4.74
CA GLU A 140 17.34 5.55 -6.08
C GLU A 140 15.95 4.97 -6.35
N ASP A 141 15.58 4.84 -7.61
CA ASP A 141 14.30 4.24 -7.98
C ASP A 141 14.30 2.73 -7.67
N ALA A 142 13.36 2.31 -6.87
CA ALA A 142 13.12 0.92 -6.50
C ALA A 142 11.63 0.54 -6.68
N THR A 143 10.95 1.19 -7.62
CA THR A 143 9.52 1.01 -7.93
C THR A 143 9.15 -0.45 -8.18
N ASP A 144 10.04 -1.22 -8.79
CA ASP A 144 9.83 -2.62 -9.15
C ASP A 144 10.03 -3.61 -8.00
N LEU A 145 10.72 -3.23 -6.93
CA LEU A 145 11.23 -4.16 -5.90
C LEU A 145 10.12 -5.03 -5.32
N VAL A 146 9.08 -4.44 -4.77
CA VAL A 146 7.96 -5.20 -4.17
C VAL A 146 7.02 -5.74 -5.26
N SER A 147 6.85 -5.02 -6.36
CA SER A 147 6.05 -5.49 -7.49
C SER A 147 6.54 -6.82 -8.04
N ALA A 148 7.85 -7.02 -8.15
CA ALA A 148 8.45 -8.29 -8.58
C ALA A 148 8.14 -9.43 -7.59
N LEU A 149 8.19 -9.17 -6.28
CA LEU A 149 7.85 -10.16 -5.26
C LEU A 149 6.37 -10.57 -5.30
N ARG A 150 5.48 -9.64 -5.67
CA ARG A 150 4.03 -9.88 -5.79
C ARG A 150 3.64 -10.66 -7.04
N MET A 151 4.52 -10.83 -8.01
CA MET A 151 4.22 -11.58 -9.25
C MET A 151 3.92 -13.05 -8.95
N ILE A 152 4.65 -13.67 -8.02
CA ILE A 152 4.42 -15.07 -7.63
C ILE A 152 3.58 -15.08 -6.35
N LYS A 153 2.34 -15.56 -6.47
CA LYS A 153 1.37 -15.57 -5.38
C LYS A 153 1.61 -16.72 -4.41
N SER A 154 1.48 -16.44 -3.13
CA SER A 154 1.47 -17.47 -2.09
C SER A 154 0.17 -18.29 -2.12
N PRO A 155 0.14 -19.48 -1.49
CA PRO A 155 -1.11 -20.23 -1.35
C PRO A 155 -2.24 -19.44 -0.69
N ALA A 156 -1.92 -18.59 0.30
CA ALA A 156 -2.89 -17.71 0.95
C ALA A 156 -3.44 -16.64 -0.01
N GLU A 157 -2.59 -16.04 -0.84
CA GLU A 157 -3.02 -15.09 -1.87
C GLU A 157 -3.87 -15.77 -2.95
N LEU A 158 -3.51 -17.01 -3.36
CA LEU A 158 -4.27 -17.75 -4.36
C LEU A 158 -5.69 -18.07 -3.89
N ALA A 159 -5.91 -18.30 -2.59
CA ALA A 159 -7.25 -18.50 -2.04
C ALA A 159 -8.12 -17.25 -2.27
N TYR A 160 -7.62 -16.05 -1.98
CA TYR A 160 -8.32 -14.79 -2.25
C TYR A 160 -8.51 -14.51 -3.73
N VAL A 161 -7.49 -14.79 -4.57
CA VAL A 161 -7.59 -14.60 -6.03
C VAL A 161 -8.68 -15.49 -6.63
N ARG A 162 -8.78 -16.76 -6.20
CA ARG A 162 -9.84 -17.67 -6.65
C ARG A 162 -11.22 -17.16 -6.23
N ARG A 163 -11.36 -16.74 -4.96
CA ARG A 163 -12.61 -16.18 -4.46
C ARG A 163 -13.03 -14.93 -5.22
N ALA A 164 -12.09 -14.02 -5.48
CA ALA A 164 -12.35 -12.84 -6.31
C ALA A 164 -12.77 -13.21 -7.74
N GLY A 165 -12.18 -14.28 -8.31
CA GLY A 165 -12.59 -14.83 -9.61
C GLY A 165 -14.05 -15.33 -9.61
N GLU A 166 -14.47 -16.05 -8.58
CA GLU A 166 -15.87 -16.51 -8.43
C GLU A 166 -16.87 -15.33 -8.35
N LEU A 167 -16.50 -14.26 -7.63
CA LEU A 167 -17.32 -13.06 -7.55
C LEU A 167 -17.40 -12.33 -8.90
N ALA A 168 -16.29 -12.23 -9.60
CA ALA A 168 -16.23 -11.63 -10.93
C ALA A 168 -17.06 -12.43 -11.95
N ASP A 169 -17.02 -13.75 -11.90
CA ASP A 169 -17.84 -14.62 -12.74
C ASP A 169 -19.33 -14.43 -12.45
N ALA A 170 -19.72 -14.36 -11.18
CA ALA A 170 -21.12 -14.12 -10.81
C ALA A 170 -21.63 -12.75 -11.30
N ALA A 171 -20.80 -11.70 -11.24
CA ALA A 171 -21.14 -10.40 -11.78
C ALA A 171 -21.23 -10.42 -13.31
N ARG A 172 -20.30 -11.09 -14.00
CA ARG A 172 -20.34 -11.28 -15.45
C ARG A 172 -21.61 -12.00 -15.90
N ASP A 173 -22.03 -13.05 -15.20
CA ASP A 173 -23.21 -13.84 -15.55
C ASP A 173 -24.49 -12.98 -15.50
N ILE A 174 -24.60 -12.04 -14.54
CA ILE A 174 -25.67 -11.04 -14.51
C ILE A 174 -25.60 -10.15 -15.76
N ALA A 175 -24.42 -9.62 -16.09
CA ALA A 175 -24.26 -8.76 -17.25
C ALA A 175 -24.68 -9.48 -18.56
N VAL A 176 -24.23 -10.73 -18.72
CA VAL A 176 -24.56 -11.54 -19.90
C VAL A 176 -26.09 -11.82 -20.00
N ARG A 177 -26.72 -12.14 -18.87
CA ARG A 177 -28.17 -12.43 -18.81
C ARG A 177 -29.02 -11.20 -19.10
N ASP A 178 -28.66 -10.05 -18.53
CA ASP A 178 -29.53 -8.87 -18.49
C ASP A 178 -29.21 -7.83 -19.59
N CYS A 179 -28.11 -8.01 -20.34
CA CYS A 179 -27.74 -7.12 -21.44
C CYS A 179 -28.56 -7.44 -22.69
N VAL A 180 -29.82 -7.01 -22.70
CA VAL A 180 -30.78 -7.18 -23.82
C VAL A 180 -31.22 -5.81 -24.35
N PRO A 181 -31.74 -5.72 -25.59
CA PRO A 181 -32.26 -4.47 -26.14
C PRO A 181 -33.29 -3.81 -25.20
N GLY A 182 -33.08 -2.53 -24.88
CA GLY A 182 -33.97 -1.77 -23.99
C GLY A 182 -33.63 -1.89 -22.50
N ALA A 183 -32.66 -2.72 -22.11
CA ALA A 183 -32.24 -2.84 -20.73
C ALA A 183 -31.54 -1.57 -20.22
N SER A 184 -31.75 -1.23 -18.95
CA SER A 184 -31.08 -0.12 -18.29
C SER A 184 -29.68 -0.52 -17.86
N ILE A 185 -28.65 0.14 -18.38
CA ILE A 185 -27.24 -0.06 -17.96
C ILE A 185 -27.07 0.17 -16.46
N ALA A 186 -27.74 1.19 -15.91
CA ALA A 186 -27.66 1.49 -14.47
C ALA A 186 -28.22 0.33 -13.62
N LYS A 187 -29.33 -0.32 -14.08
CA LYS A 187 -29.87 -1.47 -13.37
C LYS A 187 -28.93 -2.67 -13.42
N ILE A 188 -28.39 -3.00 -14.60
CA ILE A 188 -27.41 -4.09 -14.76
C ILE A 188 -26.22 -3.88 -13.82
N TYR A 189 -25.66 -2.66 -13.79
CA TYR A 189 -24.54 -2.33 -12.91
C TYR A 189 -24.90 -2.50 -11.43
N ALA A 190 -26.08 -2.03 -11.01
CA ALA A 190 -26.56 -2.20 -9.63
C ALA A 190 -26.69 -3.68 -9.23
N ASP A 191 -27.26 -4.52 -10.12
CA ASP A 191 -27.42 -5.95 -9.87
C ASP A 191 -26.06 -6.68 -9.82
N MET A 192 -25.09 -6.32 -10.68
CA MET A 192 -23.72 -6.81 -10.61
C MET A 192 -23.04 -6.43 -9.28
N LEU A 193 -23.19 -5.18 -8.86
CA LEU A 193 -22.63 -4.72 -7.59
C LEU A 193 -23.27 -5.43 -6.40
N GLN A 194 -24.60 -5.60 -6.43
CA GLN A 194 -25.34 -6.29 -5.37
C GLN A 194 -24.84 -7.73 -5.16
N VAL A 195 -24.61 -8.50 -6.23
CA VAL A 195 -24.15 -9.89 -6.08
C VAL A 195 -22.72 -9.96 -5.54
N MET A 196 -21.85 -9.01 -5.93
CA MET A 196 -20.50 -8.94 -5.39
C MET A 196 -20.53 -8.61 -3.88
N VAL A 197 -21.28 -7.58 -3.49
CA VAL A 197 -21.39 -7.16 -2.09
C VAL A 197 -22.04 -8.24 -1.22
N ALA A 198 -23.15 -8.83 -1.68
CA ALA A 198 -23.89 -9.86 -0.93
C ALA A 198 -23.09 -11.16 -0.73
N ARG A 199 -22.13 -11.45 -1.58
CA ARG A 199 -21.27 -12.65 -1.50
C ARG A 199 -19.86 -12.36 -0.97
N SER A 200 -19.53 -11.09 -0.75
CA SER A 200 -18.26 -10.67 -0.17
C SER A 200 -18.25 -10.97 1.33
N GLU A 201 -17.12 -11.45 1.84
CA GLU A 201 -16.91 -11.71 3.27
C GLU A 201 -16.46 -10.45 4.04
N GLU A 202 -16.38 -9.30 3.39
CA GLU A 202 -15.92 -8.05 4.01
C GLU A 202 -16.88 -7.45 5.05
N HIS A 203 -18.04 -8.05 5.25
CA HIS A 203 -19.08 -7.55 6.17
C HIS A 203 -19.22 -8.37 7.47
N THR A 204 -18.30 -9.27 7.75
CA THR A 204 -18.29 -10.03 9.02
C THR A 204 -17.27 -9.52 10.03
#